data_75a62a703c4e1c60f5780f7ce0526750
#
_entry.id   75a62a703c4e1c60f5780f7ce0526750
#
_cell.length_a   1.000
_cell.length_b   1.000
_cell.length_c   1.000
_cell.angle_alpha   90.00
_cell.angle_beta   90.00
_cell.angle_gamma   90.00
#
_symmetry.space_group_name_H-M   'P 1'
#
loop_
_entity.id
_entity.type
_entity.pdbx_description
1 polymer ?
#
loop_
_entity_poly.entity_id
_entity_poly.type
_entity_poly.pdbx_seq_one_letter_code
_entity_poly.pdbx_strand_id
1 'polypeptide(L)'
;MKRMIRTICVVAIALFAIPQQANAQFFKKLKKAAENVVKETITGETTTESNSTATTKAPAMNFVTGTSGVSVGNPASKHFDVEFVEAIGNAASNTVTITLKATSKDLNYNDVTMGKWNVKAYDGDGNEYECSGFSDKKNMPAGIPVKFELAKIAKVPATVTMFSLVYVDYIVDINGIRSYDNDLSTFIQLKNVPITWQ
;
A
#
# COMPACT_ATOMS: atom_id res chain seq x y z
N MET A 1 -2.21 -22.90 -54.40
CA MET A 1 -2.50 -22.94 -52.95
C MET A 1 -1.26 -23.08 -52.03
N LYS A 2 -0.01 -22.98 -52.52
CA LYS A 2 1.21 -23.11 -51.66
C LYS A 2 1.89 -21.79 -51.29
N ARG A 3 1.40 -20.65 -51.75
CA ARG A 3 2.02 -19.32 -51.47
C ARG A 3 1.32 -18.49 -50.37
N MET A 4 0.13 -18.85 -49.96
CA MET A 4 -0.61 -18.13 -48.90
C MET A 4 -0.24 -18.50 -47.45
N ILE A 5 0.35 -19.69 -47.26
CA ILE A 5 0.70 -20.20 -45.91
C ILE A 5 1.96 -19.55 -45.35
N ARG A 6 2.85 -19.05 -46.25
CA ARG A 6 4.13 -18.42 -45.79
C ARG A 6 3.97 -16.99 -45.27
N THR A 7 2.90 -16.28 -45.65
CA THR A 7 2.69 -14.88 -45.23
C THR A 7 2.03 -14.77 -43.85
N ILE A 8 1.32 -15.80 -43.46
CA ILE A 8 0.63 -15.81 -42.14
C ILE A 8 1.60 -16.08 -40.99
N CYS A 9 2.68 -16.86 -41.21
CA CYS A 9 3.65 -17.13 -40.14
C CYS A 9 4.58 -15.97 -39.83
N VAL A 10 4.75 -15.00 -40.71
CA VAL A 10 5.64 -13.84 -40.48
C VAL A 10 4.94 -12.73 -39.67
N VAL A 11 3.61 -12.62 -39.79
CA VAL A 11 2.83 -11.62 -39.02
C VAL A 11 2.62 -12.03 -37.58
N ALA A 12 2.62 -13.35 -37.27
CA ALA A 12 2.42 -13.85 -35.92
C ALA A 12 3.64 -13.65 -35.00
N ILE A 13 4.86 -13.48 -35.56
CA ILE A 13 6.08 -13.31 -34.76
C ILE A 13 6.33 -11.83 -34.39
N ALA A 14 5.73 -10.89 -35.13
CA ALA A 14 5.92 -9.45 -34.88
C ALA A 14 5.08 -8.89 -33.70
N LEU A 15 4.12 -9.65 -33.17
CA LEU A 15 3.23 -9.22 -32.06
C LEU A 15 3.74 -9.58 -30.67
N PHE A 16 4.85 -10.33 -30.54
CA PHE A 16 5.46 -10.68 -29.26
C PHE A 16 6.69 -9.85 -28.87
N ALA A 17 7.04 -8.84 -29.64
CA ALA A 17 8.15 -7.95 -29.33
C ALA A 17 7.68 -6.60 -28.75
N ILE A 18 6.84 -6.62 -27.70
CA ILE A 18 6.62 -5.45 -26.87
C ILE A 18 7.74 -5.45 -25.83
N PRO A 19 8.57 -4.39 -25.73
CA PRO A 19 9.73 -4.40 -24.86
C PRO A 19 9.30 -4.39 -23.38
N GLN A 20 9.56 -5.49 -22.68
CA GLN A 20 9.49 -5.61 -21.21
C GLN A 20 10.55 -4.77 -20.48
N GLN A 21 11.06 -3.70 -21.09
CA GLN A 21 12.18 -2.94 -20.51
C GLN A 21 11.78 -1.90 -19.46
N ALA A 22 10.49 -1.56 -19.32
CA ALA A 22 10.07 -0.54 -18.37
C ALA A 22 10.04 -1.04 -16.91
N ASN A 23 9.79 -2.33 -16.68
CA ASN A 23 9.66 -2.88 -15.32
C ASN A 23 10.99 -3.27 -14.67
N ALA A 24 12.02 -3.62 -15.45
CA ALA A 24 13.31 -4.06 -14.90
C ALA A 24 14.08 -2.93 -14.18
N GLN A 25 13.90 -1.68 -14.56
CA GLN A 25 14.55 -0.55 -13.88
C GLN A 25 13.89 -0.20 -12.56
N PHE A 26 12.58 -0.39 -12.43
CA PHE A 26 11.87 -0.17 -11.18
C PHE A 26 12.26 -1.23 -10.14
N PHE A 27 12.30 -2.50 -10.51
CA PHE A 27 12.76 -3.58 -9.64
C PHE A 27 14.23 -3.46 -9.23
N LYS A 28 15.11 -2.99 -10.12
CA LYS A 28 16.52 -2.70 -9.76
C LYS A 28 16.61 -1.56 -8.73
N LYS A 29 15.75 -0.55 -8.80
CA LYS A 29 15.71 0.54 -7.81
C LYS A 29 15.15 0.06 -6.47
N LEU A 30 14.12 -0.78 -6.47
CA LEU A 30 13.53 -1.36 -5.25
C LEU A 30 14.51 -2.33 -4.56
N LYS A 31 15.19 -3.19 -5.32
CA LYS A 31 16.20 -4.11 -4.78
C LYS A 31 17.39 -3.38 -4.17
N LYS A 32 17.86 -2.32 -4.82
CA LYS A 32 18.93 -1.46 -4.31
C LYS A 32 18.53 -0.67 -3.05
N ALA A 33 17.25 -0.27 -2.95
CA ALA A 33 16.72 0.37 -1.75
C ALA A 33 16.59 -0.62 -0.57
N ALA A 34 16.20 -1.87 -0.83
CA ALA A 34 16.10 -2.91 0.19
C ALA A 34 17.48 -3.37 0.69
N GLU A 35 18.48 -3.49 -0.19
CA GLU A 35 19.85 -3.87 0.19
C GLU A 35 20.56 -2.79 1.03
N ASN A 36 20.27 -1.52 0.82
CA ASN A 36 20.81 -0.43 1.61
C ASN A 36 20.23 -0.39 3.04
N VAL A 37 18.95 -0.74 3.21
CA VAL A 37 18.32 -0.79 4.55
C VAL A 37 18.90 -1.90 5.42
N VAL A 38 19.32 -3.03 4.82
CA VAL A 38 19.91 -4.15 5.57
C VAL A 38 21.36 -3.87 6.01
N LYS A 39 22.10 -3.04 5.27
CA LYS A 39 23.50 -2.71 5.62
C LYS A 39 23.64 -1.68 6.74
N GLU A 40 22.68 -0.76 6.90
CA GLU A 40 22.76 0.28 7.93
C GLU A 40 22.36 -0.19 9.34
N THR A 41 21.81 -1.39 9.48
CA THR A 41 21.39 -1.93 10.80
C THR A 41 22.53 -2.66 11.55
N ILE A 42 23.70 -2.89 10.94
CA ILE A 42 24.76 -3.75 11.50
C ILE A 42 26.04 -2.99 11.89
N THR A 43 26.25 -1.76 11.43
CA THR A 43 27.47 -1.01 11.81
C THR A 43 27.12 0.39 12.31
N GLY A 44 27.07 0.52 13.63
CA GLY A 44 27.19 1.81 14.28
C GLY A 44 28.64 2.27 14.23
N GLU A 45 28.91 3.33 13.47
CA GLU A 45 30.06 4.23 13.76
C GLU A 45 29.88 5.58 13.04
N THR A 46 30.13 6.60 13.82
CA THR A 46 30.12 8.04 13.54
C THR A 46 31.33 8.42 12.69
N THR A 47 31.15 9.23 11.62
CA THR A 47 32.05 10.38 11.33
C THR A 47 31.58 11.23 10.13
N THR A 48 31.37 12.50 10.39
CA THR A 48 31.78 13.78 9.74
C THR A 48 31.67 13.97 8.22
N GLU A 49 30.82 14.97 7.90
CA GLU A 49 30.82 15.94 6.81
C GLU A 49 31.34 15.58 5.42
N SER A 50 30.44 15.64 4.45
CA SER A 50 30.69 16.36 3.20
C SER A 50 29.40 16.72 2.46
N ASN A 51 29.29 17.96 2.05
CA ASN A 51 28.26 18.64 1.29
C ASN A 51 27.79 17.86 0.06
N SER A 52 26.51 17.45 0.00
CA SER A 52 25.80 17.25 -1.27
C SER A 52 24.31 17.32 -1.05
N THR A 53 23.66 18.17 -1.83
CA THR A 53 22.23 18.32 -2.17
C THR A 53 21.28 17.46 -1.36
N ALA A 54 20.59 18.06 -0.40
CA ALA A 54 19.59 17.44 0.46
C ALA A 54 18.42 16.88 -0.37
N THR A 55 18.49 15.60 -0.72
CA THR A 55 17.31 14.80 -0.94
C THR A 55 16.73 14.55 0.46
N THR A 56 15.67 15.26 0.80
CA THR A 56 14.95 15.08 2.06
C THR A 56 14.47 13.63 2.13
N LYS A 57 15.23 12.78 2.82
CA LYS A 57 14.85 11.39 3.07
C LYS A 57 13.57 11.45 3.90
N ALA A 58 12.46 10.97 3.34
CA ALA A 58 11.22 10.86 4.09
C ALA A 58 11.51 10.14 5.42
N PRO A 59 10.97 10.60 6.55
CA PRO A 59 11.22 9.99 7.85
C PRO A 59 10.91 8.50 7.77
N ALA A 60 11.83 7.66 8.27
CA ALA A 60 11.65 6.22 8.25
C ALA A 60 10.38 5.85 9.03
N MET A 61 9.40 5.27 8.34
CA MET A 61 8.15 4.85 8.96
C MET A 61 8.40 3.63 9.85
N ASN A 62 8.01 3.72 11.12
CA ASN A 62 8.07 2.59 12.03
C ASN A 62 6.89 1.65 11.75
N PHE A 63 7.19 0.38 11.46
CA PHE A 63 6.20 -0.66 11.27
C PHE A 63 6.04 -1.48 12.55
N VAL A 64 4.79 -1.71 12.95
CA VAL A 64 4.43 -2.63 14.04
C VAL A 64 3.76 -3.85 13.43
N THR A 65 4.31 -5.04 13.71
CA THR A 65 3.72 -6.30 13.21
C THR A 65 2.74 -6.84 14.24
N GLY A 66 1.49 -6.99 13.82
CA GLY A 66 0.42 -7.58 14.64
C GLY A 66 0.48 -9.11 14.68
N THR A 67 -0.42 -9.72 15.47
CA THR A 67 -0.55 -11.19 15.59
C THR A 67 -0.97 -11.87 14.28
N SER A 68 -1.58 -11.14 13.37
CA SER A 68 -1.95 -11.58 12.02
C SER A 68 -0.75 -11.72 11.06
N GLY A 69 0.45 -11.28 11.47
CA GLY A 69 1.62 -11.18 10.58
C GLY A 69 1.62 -9.94 9.68
N VAL A 70 0.55 -9.14 9.69
CA VAL A 70 0.49 -7.87 8.96
C VAL A 70 1.28 -6.80 9.69
N SER A 71 2.15 -6.10 8.97
CA SER A 71 2.90 -4.97 9.52
C SER A 71 2.21 -3.65 9.15
N VAL A 72 1.92 -2.83 10.15
CA VAL A 72 1.23 -1.55 10.01
C VAL A 72 2.21 -0.41 10.29
N GLY A 73 2.41 0.48 9.30
CA GLY A 73 3.10 1.75 9.44
C GLY A 73 2.10 2.89 9.54
N ASN A 74 2.10 3.63 10.64
CA ASN A 74 1.20 4.76 10.85
C ASN A 74 2.01 6.04 11.06
N PRO A 75 2.01 6.98 10.09
CA PRO A 75 2.73 8.24 10.21
C PRO A 75 2.14 9.16 11.28
N ALA A 76 0.86 8.99 11.63
CA ALA A 76 0.16 9.73 12.67
C ALA A 76 0.13 8.99 14.03
N SER A 77 1.04 8.06 14.27
CA SER A 77 1.09 7.19 15.48
C SER A 77 1.21 7.94 16.80
N LYS A 78 1.52 9.23 16.80
CA LYS A 78 1.46 10.11 17.98
C LYS A 78 0.02 10.34 18.46
N HIS A 79 -0.94 10.35 17.55
CA HIS A 79 -2.33 10.72 17.78
C HIS A 79 -3.26 9.52 17.91
N PHE A 80 -3.02 8.49 17.11
CA PHE A 80 -3.85 7.27 17.12
C PHE A 80 -3.05 6.04 16.73
N ASP A 81 -3.46 4.89 17.26
CA ASP A 81 -2.96 3.58 16.83
C ASP A 81 -3.85 3.01 15.73
N VAL A 82 -3.27 2.18 14.87
CA VAL A 82 -3.98 1.43 13.83
C VAL A 82 -3.58 -0.03 13.90
N GLU A 83 -4.57 -0.91 13.83
CA GLU A 83 -4.38 -2.35 13.77
C GLU A 83 -5.14 -2.91 12.56
N PHE A 84 -4.55 -3.88 11.88
CA PHE A 84 -5.21 -4.67 10.86
C PHE A 84 -6.17 -5.67 11.53
N VAL A 85 -7.39 -5.80 10.98
CA VAL A 85 -8.37 -6.78 11.45
C VAL A 85 -8.49 -7.92 10.45
N GLU A 86 -8.87 -7.61 9.20
CA GLU A 86 -9.10 -8.60 8.16
C GLU A 86 -9.09 -7.98 6.76
N ALA A 87 -8.93 -8.82 5.74
CA ALA A 87 -9.18 -8.45 4.35
C ALA A 87 -10.03 -9.56 3.71
N ILE A 88 -11.24 -9.21 3.30
CA ILE A 88 -12.23 -10.13 2.72
C ILE A 88 -12.35 -9.87 1.23
N GLY A 89 -12.06 -10.89 0.44
CA GLY A 89 -12.26 -10.91 -1.00
C GLY A 89 -13.63 -11.46 -1.37
N ASN A 90 -14.31 -10.81 -2.31
CA ASN A 90 -15.53 -11.31 -2.95
C ASN A 90 -15.19 -11.73 -4.38
N ALA A 91 -15.16 -13.05 -4.63
CA ALA A 91 -14.78 -13.62 -5.92
C ALA A 91 -15.79 -13.29 -7.04
N ALA A 92 -17.08 -13.15 -6.71
CA ALA A 92 -18.10 -12.82 -7.69
C ALA A 92 -17.99 -11.38 -8.23
N SER A 93 -17.52 -10.45 -7.40
CA SER A 93 -17.35 -9.03 -7.79
C SER A 93 -15.89 -8.63 -8.05
N ASN A 94 -14.94 -9.54 -7.83
CA ASN A 94 -13.50 -9.26 -7.91
C ASN A 94 -13.09 -8.04 -7.07
N THR A 95 -13.58 -7.98 -5.83
CA THR A 95 -13.30 -6.87 -4.90
C THR A 95 -12.74 -7.37 -3.58
N VAL A 96 -11.94 -6.55 -2.93
CA VAL A 96 -11.42 -6.81 -1.57
C VAL A 96 -11.81 -5.65 -0.66
N THR A 97 -12.37 -5.96 0.52
CA THR A 97 -12.64 -5.00 1.59
C THR A 97 -11.66 -5.25 2.72
N ILE A 98 -10.96 -4.21 3.15
CA ILE A 98 -10.04 -4.26 4.29
C ILE A 98 -10.70 -3.57 5.48
N THR A 99 -10.64 -4.20 6.65
CA THR A 99 -11.08 -3.63 7.91
C THR A 99 -9.87 -3.31 8.78
N LEU A 100 -9.80 -2.06 9.22
CA LEU A 100 -8.84 -1.58 10.22
C LEU A 100 -9.55 -1.29 11.54
N LYS A 101 -8.79 -1.33 12.62
CA LYS A 101 -9.22 -0.83 13.94
C LYS A 101 -8.29 0.30 14.34
N ALA A 102 -8.85 1.47 14.64
CA ALA A 102 -8.08 2.61 15.12
C ALA A 102 -8.50 3.04 16.51
N THR A 103 -7.54 3.52 17.31
CA THR A 103 -7.76 3.97 18.68
C THR A 103 -7.06 5.30 18.88
N SER A 104 -7.83 6.35 19.19
CA SER A 104 -7.27 7.65 19.53
C SER A 104 -6.56 7.60 20.89
N LYS A 105 -5.42 8.28 21.00
CA LYS A 105 -4.60 8.37 22.21
C LYS A 105 -4.84 9.63 23.02
N ASP A 106 -5.28 10.69 22.38
CA ASP A 106 -5.25 12.04 22.93
C ASP A 106 -6.63 12.70 22.98
N LEU A 107 -7.39 12.69 21.90
CA LEU A 107 -8.62 13.47 21.77
C LEU A 107 -9.78 12.64 21.21
N ASN A 108 -11.00 13.14 21.40
CA ASN A 108 -12.15 12.67 20.66
C ASN A 108 -12.15 13.28 19.26
N TYR A 109 -12.04 12.45 18.24
CA TYR A 109 -12.08 12.90 16.85
C TYR A 109 -13.46 12.62 16.24
N ASN A 110 -14.01 13.62 15.55
CA ASN A 110 -15.26 13.50 14.83
C ASN A 110 -14.99 13.42 13.33
N ASP A 111 -15.95 12.83 12.58
CA ASP A 111 -15.88 12.76 11.12
C ASP A 111 -14.59 12.12 10.58
N VAL A 112 -14.00 11.17 11.30
CA VAL A 112 -12.81 10.45 10.87
C VAL A 112 -13.11 9.60 9.65
N THR A 113 -12.22 9.65 8.66
CA THR A 113 -12.27 8.78 7.49
C THR A 113 -10.94 8.05 7.34
N MET A 114 -11.00 6.77 6.96
CA MET A 114 -9.83 5.95 6.60
C MET A 114 -10.12 5.20 5.32
N GLY A 115 -9.22 5.28 4.35
CA GLY A 115 -9.38 4.62 3.06
C GLY A 115 -10.59 5.10 2.28
N LYS A 116 -10.79 6.42 2.22
CA LYS A 116 -11.97 6.99 1.59
C LYS A 116 -11.83 7.21 0.10
N TRP A 117 -10.68 7.73 -0.33
CA TRP A 117 -10.46 8.12 -1.72
C TRP A 117 -9.24 7.48 -2.36
N ASN A 118 -8.22 7.17 -1.57
CA ASN A 118 -6.93 6.70 -2.04
C ASN A 118 -6.50 5.44 -1.29
N VAL A 119 -7.15 4.32 -1.59
CA VAL A 119 -6.63 3.00 -1.20
C VAL A 119 -5.99 2.40 -2.44
N LYS A 120 -4.68 2.14 -2.35
CA LYS A 120 -3.88 1.49 -3.40
C LYS A 120 -3.27 0.22 -2.83
N ALA A 121 -3.42 -0.88 -3.53
CA ALA A 121 -2.84 -2.16 -3.13
C ALA A 121 -1.94 -2.71 -4.23
N TYR A 122 -0.89 -3.41 -3.82
CA TYR A 122 0.07 -4.07 -4.71
C TYR A 122 0.20 -5.53 -4.30
N ASP A 123 0.12 -6.44 -5.27
CA ASP A 123 0.38 -7.87 -5.03
C ASP A 123 1.88 -8.21 -5.10
N GLY A 124 2.20 -9.51 -5.01
CA GLY A 124 3.58 -10.00 -5.08
C GLY A 124 4.23 -9.82 -6.45
N ASP A 125 3.44 -9.70 -7.51
CA ASP A 125 3.88 -9.53 -8.89
C ASP A 125 4.02 -8.05 -9.28
N GLY A 126 3.62 -7.13 -8.38
CA GLY A 126 3.69 -5.68 -8.58
C GLY A 126 2.50 -5.10 -9.34
N ASN A 127 1.40 -5.84 -9.49
CA ASN A 127 0.17 -5.29 -10.04
C ASN A 127 -0.45 -4.32 -9.03
N GLU A 128 -0.93 -3.17 -9.53
CA GLU A 128 -1.60 -2.14 -8.76
C GLU A 128 -3.12 -2.29 -8.84
N TYR A 129 -3.77 -2.16 -7.70
CA TYR A 129 -5.23 -2.17 -7.54
C TYR A 129 -5.66 -0.93 -6.78
N GLU A 130 -6.72 -0.26 -7.24
CA GLU A 130 -7.23 0.96 -6.63
C GLU A 130 -8.64 0.76 -6.08
N CYS A 131 -9.00 1.58 -5.11
CA CYS A 131 -10.35 1.55 -4.55
C CYS A 131 -11.40 2.09 -5.52
N SER A 132 -12.61 1.57 -5.38
CA SER A 132 -13.83 2.11 -5.99
C SER A 132 -14.84 2.43 -4.89
N GLY A 133 -15.36 3.65 -4.90
CA GLY A 133 -16.33 4.12 -3.89
C GLY A 133 -15.68 4.87 -2.75
N PHE A 134 -16.41 4.98 -1.64
CA PHE A 134 -16.04 5.80 -0.49
C PHE A 134 -16.26 5.01 0.80
N SER A 135 -15.42 5.23 1.81
CA SER A 135 -15.67 4.76 3.17
C SER A 135 -16.52 5.75 3.96
N ASP A 136 -17.21 5.24 4.99
CA ASP A 136 -18.03 6.06 5.87
C ASP A 136 -17.17 6.87 6.86
N LYS A 137 -17.73 8.00 7.27
CA LYS A 137 -17.20 8.78 8.38
C LYS A 137 -17.62 8.15 9.71
N LYS A 138 -16.72 8.14 10.68
CA LYS A 138 -16.99 7.66 12.05
C LYS A 138 -16.39 8.58 13.09
N ASN A 139 -16.99 8.60 14.27
CA ASN A 139 -16.39 9.24 15.44
C ASN A 139 -15.41 8.26 16.09
N MET A 140 -14.27 8.76 16.55
CA MET A 140 -13.23 7.99 17.24
C MET A 140 -12.98 8.62 18.62
N PRO A 141 -13.71 8.18 19.67
CA PRO A 141 -13.49 8.64 21.03
C PRO A 141 -12.12 8.22 21.56
N ALA A 142 -11.54 9.05 22.43
CA ALA A 142 -10.24 8.76 23.04
C ALA A 142 -10.27 7.43 23.82
N GLY A 143 -9.28 6.57 23.57
CA GLY A 143 -9.14 5.27 24.21
C GLY A 143 -10.13 4.19 23.76
N ILE A 144 -11.08 4.50 22.87
CA ILE A 144 -12.10 3.54 22.40
C ILE A 144 -11.68 3.05 20.98
N PRO A 145 -11.46 1.72 20.79
CA PRO A 145 -11.20 1.17 19.46
C PRO A 145 -12.41 1.27 18.54
N VAL A 146 -12.22 1.80 17.33
CA VAL A 146 -13.27 1.93 16.30
C VAL A 146 -12.85 1.18 15.05
N LYS A 147 -13.76 0.36 14.48
CA LYS A 147 -13.53 -0.35 13.22
C LYS A 147 -13.87 0.55 12.03
N PHE A 148 -12.99 0.56 11.05
CA PHE A 148 -13.14 1.25 9.77
C PHE A 148 -13.08 0.22 8.63
N GLU A 149 -14.13 0.11 7.85
CA GLU A 149 -14.11 -0.59 6.58
C GLU A 149 -13.64 0.38 5.50
N LEU A 150 -12.56 0.04 4.83
CA LEU A 150 -12.00 0.86 3.76
C LEU A 150 -12.87 0.78 2.51
N ALA A 151 -12.73 1.75 1.63
CA ALA A 151 -13.30 1.68 0.29
C ALA A 151 -12.84 0.40 -0.42
N LYS A 152 -13.77 -0.26 -1.14
CA LYS A 152 -13.50 -1.54 -1.80
C LYS A 152 -12.42 -1.40 -2.86
N ILE A 153 -11.40 -2.23 -2.79
CA ILE A 153 -10.38 -2.37 -3.83
C ILE A 153 -10.99 -3.20 -4.95
N ALA A 154 -10.97 -2.67 -6.17
CA ALA A 154 -11.65 -3.26 -7.32
C ALA A 154 -10.70 -4.04 -8.23
N LYS A 155 -11.28 -4.91 -9.07
CA LYS A 155 -10.59 -5.68 -10.12
C LYS A 155 -9.48 -6.59 -9.59
N VAL A 156 -9.59 -7.07 -8.35
CA VAL A 156 -8.65 -8.00 -7.74
C VAL A 156 -9.06 -9.43 -8.13
N PRO A 157 -8.24 -10.16 -8.91
CA PRO A 157 -8.54 -11.56 -9.22
C PRO A 157 -8.52 -12.44 -7.98
N ALA A 158 -9.38 -13.46 -7.89
CA ALA A 158 -9.41 -14.38 -6.74
C ALA A 158 -8.13 -15.23 -6.60
N THR A 159 -7.25 -15.22 -7.59
CA THR A 159 -5.91 -15.83 -7.54
C THR A 159 -4.92 -15.04 -6.68
N VAL A 160 -5.18 -13.76 -6.42
CA VAL A 160 -4.38 -12.93 -5.51
C VAL A 160 -4.75 -13.28 -4.08
N THR A 161 -3.85 -13.93 -3.36
CA THR A 161 -4.08 -14.38 -1.97
C THR A 161 -3.52 -13.41 -0.93
N MET A 162 -2.71 -12.43 -1.37
CA MET A 162 -2.05 -11.48 -0.47
C MET A 162 -1.70 -10.19 -1.21
N PHE A 163 -1.88 -9.06 -0.56
CA PHE A 163 -1.24 -7.81 -0.97
C PHE A 163 0.11 -7.66 -0.25
N SER A 164 1.16 -7.40 -1.00
CA SER A 164 2.50 -7.11 -0.48
C SER A 164 2.54 -5.76 0.23
N LEU A 165 1.76 -4.79 -0.28
CA LEU A 165 1.72 -3.43 0.23
C LEU A 165 0.35 -2.82 -0.04
N VAL A 166 -0.21 -2.14 0.96
CA VAL A 166 -1.44 -1.33 0.82
C VAL A 166 -1.19 0.06 1.39
N TYR A 167 -1.54 1.08 0.62
CA TYR A 167 -1.59 2.47 1.06
C TYR A 167 -3.02 2.87 1.38
N VAL A 168 -3.21 3.55 2.50
CA VAL A 168 -4.53 3.95 2.99
C VAL A 168 -4.49 5.43 3.37
N ASP A 169 -5.30 6.24 2.69
CA ASP A 169 -5.49 7.64 3.05
C ASP A 169 -6.29 7.78 4.36
N TYR A 170 -6.12 8.89 5.04
CA TYR A 170 -6.91 9.20 6.23
C TYR A 170 -7.11 10.70 6.44
N ILE A 171 -8.23 11.04 7.07
CA ILE A 171 -8.51 12.34 7.66
C ILE A 171 -9.01 12.07 9.06
N VAL A 172 -8.28 12.52 10.08
CA VAL A 172 -8.60 12.28 11.49
C VAL A 172 -9.10 13.57 12.16
N ASP A 173 -8.67 14.73 11.69
CA ASP A 173 -9.02 16.02 12.26
C ASP A 173 -9.13 17.10 11.19
N ILE A 174 -10.06 18.04 11.42
CA ILE A 174 -10.16 19.29 10.64
C ILE A 174 -8.93 20.19 10.80
N ASN A 175 -8.10 19.97 11.84
CA ASN A 175 -6.86 20.70 12.10
C ASN A 175 -5.64 20.17 11.34
N GLY A 176 -5.82 19.25 10.39
CA GLY A 176 -4.78 18.89 9.45
C GLY A 176 -4.08 17.54 9.69
N ILE A 177 -4.55 16.69 10.61
CA ILE A 177 -4.06 15.31 10.75
C ILE A 177 -4.65 14.47 9.61
N ARG A 178 -3.95 14.46 8.47
CA ARG A 178 -4.40 13.75 7.26
C ARG A 178 -3.22 13.32 6.40
N SER A 179 -3.45 12.34 5.53
CA SER A 179 -2.56 12.05 4.40
C SER A 179 -2.70 13.09 3.29
N TYR A 180 -1.70 13.20 2.43
CA TYR A 180 -1.68 14.13 1.30
C TYR A 180 -1.66 13.35 -0.01
N ASP A 181 -2.60 13.61 -0.90
CA ASP A 181 -2.87 12.82 -2.11
C ASP A 181 -1.65 12.49 -2.99
N ASN A 182 -0.67 13.37 -3.02
CA ASN A 182 0.54 13.21 -3.85
C ASN A 182 1.76 12.70 -3.08
N ASP A 183 1.61 12.38 -1.79
CA ASP A 183 2.72 11.89 -0.96
C ASP A 183 2.32 10.63 -0.19
N LEU A 184 2.55 9.47 -0.81
CA LEU A 184 2.26 8.17 -0.21
C LEU A 184 3.05 7.89 1.08
N SER A 185 4.12 8.65 1.37
CA SER A 185 4.84 8.53 2.64
C SER A 185 4.02 9.00 3.85
N THR A 186 2.98 9.81 3.60
CA THR A 186 2.03 10.29 4.62
C THR A 186 0.86 9.34 4.85
N PHE A 187 0.72 8.28 4.06
CA PHE A 187 -0.36 7.31 4.17
C PHE A 187 -0.05 6.25 5.24
N ILE A 188 -1.12 5.69 5.83
CA ILE A 188 -0.98 4.43 6.55
C ILE A 188 -0.56 3.37 5.55
N GLN A 189 0.40 2.53 5.92
CA GLN A 189 0.92 1.46 5.08
C GLN A 189 0.71 0.12 5.76
N LEU A 190 0.18 -0.85 5.01
CA LEU A 190 0.05 -2.23 5.46
C LEU A 190 0.94 -3.11 4.59
N LYS A 191 1.70 -4.02 5.20
CA LYS A 191 2.52 -5.00 4.48
C LYS A 191 2.05 -6.41 4.80
N ASN A 192 2.14 -7.28 3.79
CA ASN A 192 1.79 -8.70 3.90
C ASN A 192 0.34 -8.93 4.33
N VAL A 193 -0.60 -8.30 3.65
CA VAL A 193 -2.04 -8.36 3.94
C VAL A 193 -2.64 -9.60 3.31
N PRO A 194 -2.97 -10.67 4.06
CA PRO A 194 -3.59 -11.88 3.52
C PRO A 194 -5.05 -11.60 3.17
N ILE A 195 -5.55 -12.21 2.07
CA ILE A 195 -6.92 -12.07 1.59
C ILE A 195 -7.66 -13.39 1.83
N THR A 196 -8.80 -13.32 2.50
CA THR A 196 -9.72 -14.45 2.65
C THR A 196 -10.85 -14.31 1.63
N TRP A 197 -10.89 -15.19 0.63
CA TRP A 197 -11.90 -15.16 -0.42
C TRP A 197 -13.19 -15.89 -0.03
N GLN A 198 -14.34 -15.32 -0.41
CA GLN A 198 -15.69 -15.83 -0.22
C GLN A 198 -16.43 -15.91 -1.56
#